data_0e62f77bdf2327d29d28d9c9a77ed32b
#
_entry.id   0e62f77bdf2327d29d28d9c9a77ed32b
#
_cell.length_a   1.000
_cell.length_b   1.000
_cell.length_c   1.000
_cell.angle_alpha   90.00
_cell.angle_beta   90.00
_cell.angle_gamma   90.00
#
_symmetry.space_group_name_H-M   'P 1'
#
loop_
_entity.id
_entity.type
_entity.pdbx_description
1 polymer ?
#
loop_
_entity_poly.entity_id
_entity_poly.type
_entity_poly.pdbx_seq_one_letter_code
_entity_poly.pdbx_strand_id
1 'polypeptide(L)'
;MRITVPQSELDDLTDRLSRTRWPDAAPADYGITLDRVRALAGHWLNFDWRAHEAELNALPQQITEINGDRVHFFHVRSADPHALPLILTHGWPGSTVEFLDVIGPLSEHFHLVLPAIPGFGPSGPTTRPWGVRRVAEAWAELMSRLGYPRYGAQGGDWGSGVSRALAAVAPENVVGVHLNYLPTPGSPDGLGPADQERLAKTMRLAANRHPHQILFAATPQTPAYALNDSPAGLLAFLGEKFDDWADPATPVPDDRIVANVAHHWLFRTAGSAARIVKESGPPEGSRVPLGVAVLPGDIVQSIRPLAEQRENVVHWTEFPRGGHFAALEVPDLFAADVTAFFGR
;
A
#
# COMPACT_ATOMS: atom_id res chain seq x y z
N MET A 1 -2.55 -0.01 -22.69
CA MET A 1 -2.31 1.43 -22.53
C MET A 1 -0.88 1.61 -22.06
N ARG A 2 -0.30 2.83 -22.19
CA ARG A 2 1.03 3.14 -21.62
C ARG A 2 0.90 4.34 -20.70
N ILE A 3 1.64 4.32 -19.59
CA ILE A 3 1.88 5.49 -18.77
C ILE A 3 2.80 6.39 -19.60
N THR A 4 2.42 7.67 -19.77
CA THR A 4 3.21 8.66 -20.50
C THR A 4 3.02 10.00 -19.80
N VAL A 5 4.05 10.42 -19.06
CA VAL A 5 4.05 11.71 -18.37
C VAL A 5 4.60 12.76 -19.35
N PRO A 6 3.89 13.87 -19.59
CA PRO A 6 4.39 14.96 -20.42
C PRO A 6 5.73 15.51 -19.90
N GLN A 7 6.66 15.87 -20.79
CA GLN A 7 7.94 16.45 -20.36
C GLN A 7 7.75 17.72 -19.53
N SER A 8 6.75 18.51 -19.88
CA SER A 8 6.40 19.73 -19.13
C SER A 8 6.05 19.48 -17.64
N GLU A 9 5.49 18.32 -17.28
CA GLU A 9 5.21 17.97 -15.88
C GLU A 9 6.52 17.61 -15.13
N LEU A 10 7.48 16.99 -15.83
CA LEU A 10 8.81 16.71 -15.26
C LEU A 10 9.63 18.00 -15.10
N ASP A 11 9.52 18.90 -16.06
CA ASP A 11 10.19 20.19 -16.02
C ASP A 11 9.62 21.08 -14.90
N ASP A 12 8.28 21.10 -14.73
CA ASP A 12 7.60 21.80 -13.62
C ASP A 12 8.02 21.23 -12.26
N LEU A 13 8.09 19.90 -12.12
CA LEU A 13 8.59 19.25 -10.92
C LEU A 13 10.01 19.69 -10.57
N THR A 14 10.91 19.66 -11.56
CA THR A 14 12.32 20.06 -11.39
C THR A 14 12.42 21.53 -10.98
N ASP A 15 11.68 22.41 -11.64
CA ASP A 15 11.65 23.84 -11.33
C ASP A 15 11.12 24.09 -9.90
N ARG A 16 10.04 23.43 -9.47
CA ARG A 16 9.48 23.55 -8.12
C ARG A 16 10.43 23.05 -7.05
N LEU A 17 11.06 21.88 -7.24
CA LEU A 17 12.05 21.36 -6.30
C LEU A 17 13.27 22.28 -6.18
N SER A 18 13.77 22.83 -7.29
CA SER A 18 14.92 23.75 -7.30
C SER A 18 14.66 25.06 -6.57
N ARG A 19 13.40 25.50 -6.54
CA ARG A 19 12.96 26.74 -5.86
C ARG A 19 12.33 26.50 -4.49
N THR A 20 12.52 25.32 -3.90
CA THR A 20 11.96 24.99 -2.57
C THR A 20 12.42 26.00 -1.53
N ARG A 21 11.46 26.56 -0.80
CA ARG A 21 11.73 27.42 0.37
C ARG A 21 11.84 26.53 1.61
N TRP A 22 13.08 26.16 1.92
CA TRP A 22 13.35 25.29 3.04
C TRP A 22 13.03 25.96 4.38
N PRO A 23 12.39 25.25 5.33
CA PRO A 23 12.24 25.72 6.69
C PRO A 23 13.60 25.71 7.41
N ASP A 24 13.66 26.27 8.59
CA ASP A 24 14.74 26.07 9.55
C ASP A 24 14.78 24.61 10.05
N ALA A 25 15.95 24.19 10.52
CA ALA A 25 16.10 22.85 11.09
C ALA A 25 15.42 22.78 12.46
N ALA A 26 14.75 21.66 12.73
CA ALA A 26 14.13 21.34 14.01
C ALA A 26 14.78 20.10 14.64
N PRO A 27 14.61 19.85 15.96
CA PRO A 27 15.00 18.59 16.60
C PRO A 27 14.40 17.37 15.90
N ALA A 28 15.14 16.25 15.92
CA ALA A 28 14.76 15.02 15.19
C ALA A 28 13.45 14.38 15.68
N ASP A 29 13.01 14.68 16.89
CA ASP A 29 11.73 14.21 17.45
C ASP A 29 10.51 15.04 17.02
N TYR A 30 10.71 16.06 16.15
CA TYR A 30 9.65 16.91 15.60
C TYR A 30 9.12 16.38 14.24
N GLY A 31 9.64 15.27 13.73
CA GLY A 31 9.30 14.65 12.45
C GLY A 31 10.53 14.45 11.57
N ILE A 32 10.30 14.24 10.27
CA ILE A 32 11.40 14.02 9.31
C ILE A 32 12.38 15.22 9.33
N THR A 33 13.66 14.93 9.38
CA THR A 33 14.68 15.99 9.49
C THR A 33 14.86 16.74 8.16
N LEU A 34 15.26 18.02 8.26
CA LEU A 34 15.55 18.85 7.08
C LEU A 34 16.62 18.22 6.18
N ASP A 35 17.66 17.63 6.76
CA ASP A 35 18.74 16.99 6.01
C ASP A 35 18.22 15.75 5.23
N ARG A 36 17.34 14.96 5.83
CA ARG A 36 16.73 13.81 5.16
C ARG A 36 15.87 14.24 3.98
N VAL A 37 15.00 15.24 4.16
CA VAL A 37 14.18 15.77 3.07
C VAL A 37 15.01 16.36 1.94
N ARG A 38 16.10 17.08 2.26
CA ARG A 38 17.05 17.59 1.26
C ARG A 38 17.76 16.48 0.49
N ALA A 39 18.16 15.42 1.19
CA ALA A 39 18.76 14.26 0.55
C ALA A 39 17.79 13.59 -0.42
N LEU A 40 16.55 13.32 0.01
CA LEU A 40 15.50 12.76 -0.84
C LEU A 40 15.14 13.69 -2.02
N ALA A 41 15.10 15.01 -1.82
CA ALA A 41 14.83 15.97 -2.89
C ALA A 41 15.98 16.01 -3.92
N GLY A 42 17.23 15.95 -3.43
CA GLY A 42 18.39 15.80 -4.32
C GLY A 42 18.36 14.48 -5.11
N HIS A 43 17.92 13.41 -4.47
CA HIS A 43 17.72 12.12 -5.13
C HIS A 43 16.61 12.21 -6.18
N TRP A 44 15.47 12.85 -5.88
CA TRP A 44 14.36 13.03 -6.82
C TRP A 44 14.73 13.88 -8.04
N LEU A 45 15.53 14.94 -7.86
CA LEU A 45 16.06 15.74 -8.97
C LEU A 45 16.92 14.93 -9.95
N ASN A 46 17.56 13.85 -9.49
CA ASN A 46 18.39 12.96 -10.30
C ASN A 46 17.67 11.64 -10.68
N PHE A 47 16.43 11.46 -10.24
CA PHE A 47 15.67 10.25 -10.52
C PHE A 47 15.30 10.16 -11.99
N ASP A 48 15.71 9.08 -12.65
CA ASP A 48 15.38 8.84 -14.06
C ASP A 48 13.93 8.36 -14.21
N TRP A 49 13.00 9.32 -14.22
CA TRP A 49 11.60 9.02 -14.46
C TRP A 49 11.38 8.24 -15.76
N ARG A 50 12.14 8.51 -16.83
CA ARG A 50 11.95 7.83 -18.11
C ARG A 50 12.32 6.35 -18.05
N ALA A 51 13.38 6.01 -17.31
CA ALA A 51 13.73 4.61 -17.05
C ALA A 51 12.64 3.93 -16.22
N HIS A 52 12.13 4.58 -15.14
CA HIS A 52 11.02 4.05 -14.34
C HIS A 52 9.72 3.93 -15.16
N GLU A 53 9.36 4.92 -15.96
CA GLU A 53 8.21 4.86 -16.88
C GLU A 53 8.35 3.71 -17.89
N ALA A 54 9.56 3.43 -18.36
CA ALA A 54 9.84 2.29 -19.24
C ALA A 54 9.69 0.95 -18.50
N GLU A 55 10.16 0.84 -17.26
CA GLU A 55 9.95 -0.31 -16.37
C GLU A 55 8.46 -0.63 -16.21
N LEU A 56 7.66 0.38 -15.86
CA LEU A 56 6.21 0.24 -15.74
C LEU A 56 5.55 -0.15 -17.06
N ASN A 57 5.99 0.42 -18.15
CA ASN A 57 5.45 0.17 -19.49
C ASN A 57 5.89 -1.16 -20.10
N ALA A 58 6.86 -1.84 -19.53
CA ALA A 58 7.19 -3.22 -19.86
C ALA A 58 6.17 -4.23 -19.32
N LEU A 59 5.42 -3.86 -18.27
CA LEU A 59 4.38 -4.69 -17.71
C LEU A 59 3.06 -4.56 -18.49
N PRO A 60 2.36 -5.67 -18.75
CA PRO A 60 1.01 -5.63 -19.33
C PRO A 60 0.07 -4.85 -18.42
N GLN A 61 -0.54 -3.78 -18.94
CA GLN A 61 -1.37 -2.87 -18.14
C GLN A 61 -2.60 -2.40 -18.91
N GLN A 62 -3.66 -2.11 -18.18
CA GLN A 62 -4.93 -1.68 -18.73
C GLN A 62 -5.57 -0.59 -17.87
N ILE A 63 -6.54 0.11 -18.46
CA ILE A 63 -7.48 0.97 -17.73
C ILE A 63 -8.89 0.50 -18.05
N THR A 64 -9.71 0.45 -17.02
CA THR A 64 -11.16 0.28 -17.14
C THR A 64 -11.86 1.37 -16.35
N GLU A 65 -13.15 1.54 -16.60
CA GLU A 65 -14.01 2.39 -15.78
C GLU A 65 -14.89 1.51 -14.92
N ILE A 66 -14.91 1.77 -13.61
CA ILE A 66 -15.81 1.13 -12.66
C ILE A 66 -16.46 2.22 -11.82
N ASN A 67 -17.78 2.21 -11.74
CA ASN A 67 -18.55 3.20 -10.99
C ASN A 67 -18.29 4.66 -11.38
N GLY A 68 -17.91 4.93 -12.64
CA GLY A 68 -17.66 6.26 -13.19
C GLY A 68 -16.27 6.84 -12.89
N ASP A 69 -15.40 6.08 -12.25
CA ASP A 69 -14.00 6.46 -12.05
C ASP A 69 -13.04 5.47 -12.74
N ARG A 70 -11.85 5.93 -13.07
CA ARG A 70 -10.81 5.13 -13.73
C ARG A 70 -10.18 4.15 -12.76
N VAL A 71 -9.91 2.95 -13.23
CA VAL A 71 -9.11 1.92 -12.55
C VAL A 71 -7.99 1.50 -13.48
N HIS A 72 -6.77 1.89 -13.16
CA HIS A 72 -5.57 1.37 -13.81
C HIS A 72 -5.14 0.10 -13.08
N PHE A 73 -4.67 -0.90 -13.83
CA PHE A 73 -4.13 -2.13 -13.24
C PHE A 73 -3.08 -2.78 -14.14
N PHE A 74 -2.10 -3.42 -13.51
CA PHE A 74 -1.24 -4.38 -14.19
C PHE A 74 -1.92 -5.75 -14.17
N HIS A 75 -1.80 -6.49 -15.28
CA HIS A 75 -2.33 -7.83 -15.41
C HIS A 75 -1.26 -8.75 -16.00
N VAL A 76 -0.46 -9.36 -15.13
CA VAL A 76 0.67 -10.21 -15.50
C VAL A 76 0.23 -11.67 -15.38
N ARG A 77 0.22 -12.39 -16.50
CA ARG A 77 -0.18 -13.78 -16.52
C ARG A 77 1.01 -14.71 -16.31
N SER A 78 0.83 -15.73 -15.47
CA SER A 78 1.74 -16.87 -15.39
C SER A 78 1.82 -17.60 -16.72
N ALA A 79 2.94 -18.27 -16.94
CA ALA A 79 3.09 -19.22 -18.06
C ALA A 79 2.17 -20.46 -17.91
N ASP A 80 1.80 -20.82 -16.68
CA ASP A 80 0.79 -21.85 -16.40
C ASP A 80 -0.61 -21.26 -16.60
N PRO A 81 -1.39 -21.74 -17.60
CA PRO A 81 -2.75 -21.26 -17.85
C PRO A 81 -3.73 -21.59 -16.72
N HIS A 82 -3.39 -22.51 -15.83
CA HIS A 82 -4.20 -22.94 -14.69
C HIS A 82 -3.78 -22.28 -13.37
N ALA A 83 -2.79 -21.38 -13.40
CA ALA A 83 -2.35 -20.64 -12.22
C ALA A 83 -3.52 -19.91 -11.56
N LEU A 84 -3.54 -19.92 -10.22
CA LEU A 84 -4.56 -19.20 -9.46
C LEU A 84 -4.43 -17.69 -9.74
N PRO A 85 -5.51 -16.99 -10.10
CA PRO A 85 -5.50 -15.53 -10.12
C PRO A 85 -5.32 -14.96 -8.71
N LEU A 86 -4.45 -13.95 -8.58
CA LEU A 86 -4.16 -13.30 -7.32
C LEU A 86 -4.26 -11.79 -7.51
N ILE A 87 -5.16 -11.14 -6.76
CA ILE A 87 -5.26 -9.69 -6.72
C ILE A 87 -4.45 -9.14 -5.55
N LEU A 88 -3.53 -8.21 -5.82
CA LEU A 88 -2.69 -7.54 -4.83
C LEU A 88 -3.10 -6.09 -4.69
N THR A 89 -3.40 -5.67 -3.46
CA THR A 89 -3.88 -4.31 -3.17
C THR A 89 -2.91 -3.59 -2.24
N HIS A 90 -2.36 -2.46 -2.74
CA HIS A 90 -1.48 -1.58 -1.98
C HIS A 90 -2.24 -0.75 -0.93
N GLY A 91 -1.52 0.03 -0.14
CA GLY A 91 -2.08 0.97 0.82
C GLY A 91 -1.61 2.42 0.64
N TRP A 92 -1.73 3.20 1.70
CA TRP A 92 -1.23 4.56 1.79
C TRP A 92 0.01 4.60 2.72
N PRO A 93 1.11 5.30 2.38
CA PRO A 93 1.29 6.26 1.28
C PRO A 93 1.79 5.63 -0.02
N GLY A 94 1.73 4.32 -0.14
CA GLY A 94 2.25 3.58 -1.28
C GLY A 94 1.39 3.63 -2.54
N SER A 95 1.76 2.79 -3.47
CA SER A 95 1.12 2.62 -4.77
C SER A 95 1.40 1.22 -5.31
N THR A 96 1.01 0.94 -6.56
CA THR A 96 1.39 -0.32 -7.24
C THR A 96 2.91 -0.51 -7.38
N VAL A 97 3.71 0.54 -7.18
CA VAL A 97 5.19 0.47 -7.14
C VAL A 97 5.69 -0.46 -6.05
N GLU A 98 4.93 -0.61 -4.96
CA GLU A 98 5.30 -1.52 -3.86
C GLU A 98 5.52 -2.97 -4.31
N PHE A 99 4.85 -3.39 -5.37
CA PHE A 99 4.86 -4.78 -5.81
C PHE A 99 5.85 -5.07 -6.94
N LEU A 100 6.57 -4.07 -7.48
CA LEU A 100 7.42 -4.28 -8.67
C LEU A 100 8.45 -5.40 -8.48
N ASP A 101 9.05 -5.48 -7.30
CA ASP A 101 10.11 -6.45 -7.00
C ASP A 101 9.56 -7.88 -6.74
N VAL A 102 8.25 -8.02 -6.52
CA VAL A 102 7.60 -9.32 -6.28
C VAL A 102 6.79 -9.85 -7.47
N ILE A 103 6.61 -9.03 -8.53
CA ILE A 103 5.89 -9.46 -9.74
C ILE A 103 6.56 -10.67 -10.38
N GLY A 104 7.89 -10.65 -10.55
CA GLY A 104 8.64 -11.75 -11.14
C GLY A 104 8.38 -13.08 -10.41
N PRO A 105 8.80 -13.19 -9.14
CA PRO A 105 8.62 -14.40 -8.36
C PRO A 105 7.17 -14.87 -8.25
N LEU A 106 6.21 -13.97 -8.04
CA LEU A 106 4.80 -14.36 -7.91
C LEU A 106 4.17 -14.78 -9.24
N SER A 107 4.60 -14.19 -10.37
CA SER A 107 4.06 -14.55 -11.69
C SER A 107 4.46 -15.95 -12.17
N GLU A 108 5.45 -16.57 -11.53
CA GLU A 108 5.76 -18.00 -11.77
C GLU A 108 4.61 -18.91 -11.30
N HIS A 109 3.83 -18.46 -10.30
CA HIS A 109 2.81 -19.28 -9.64
C HIS A 109 1.39 -18.75 -9.82
N PHE A 110 1.20 -17.46 -10.14
CA PHE A 110 -0.09 -16.78 -10.13
C PHE A 110 -0.32 -15.93 -11.38
N HIS A 111 -1.58 -15.81 -11.81
CA HIS A 111 -1.99 -14.70 -12.66
C HIS A 111 -2.20 -13.47 -11.77
N LEU A 112 -1.36 -12.46 -11.92
CA LEU A 112 -1.35 -11.29 -11.03
C LEU A 112 -2.24 -10.18 -11.58
N VAL A 113 -3.09 -9.61 -10.72
CA VAL A 113 -3.84 -8.39 -10.95
C VAL A 113 -3.46 -7.38 -9.87
N LEU A 114 -2.83 -6.27 -10.27
CA LEU A 114 -2.34 -5.24 -9.36
C LEU A 114 -3.03 -3.91 -9.68
N PRO A 115 -4.23 -3.66 -9.14
CA PRO A 115 -4.94 -2.42 -9.41
C PRO A 115 -4.41 -1.28 -8.54
N ALA A 116 -4.30 -0.10 -9.13
CA ALA A 116 -4.16 1.13 -8.38
C ALA A 116 -5.53 1.52 -7.81
N ILE A 117 -5.62 1.68 -6.50
CA ILE A 117 -6.85 2.11 -5.82
C ILE A 117 -7.33 3.43 -6.47
N PRO A 118 -8.65 3.59 -6.78
CA PRO A 118 -9.17 4.85 -7.26
C PRO A 118 -8.81 6.01 -6.32
N GLY A 119 -8.26 7.06 -6.88
CA GLY A 119 -7.67 8.15 -6.10
C GLY A 119 -6.17 8.05 -5.90
N PHE A 120 -5.52 6.99 -6.39
CA PHE A 120 -4.07 6.77 -6.29
C PHE A 120 -3.43 6.63 -7.67
N GLY A 121 -2.23 7.20 -7.82
CA GLY A 121 -1.38 7.03 -8.99
C GLY A 121 -2.12 7.05 -10.34
N PRO A 122 -1.86 6.10 -11.24
CA PRO A 122 -2.44 6.12 -12.60
C PRO A 122 -3.97 6.00 -12.67
N SER A 123 -4.65 5.58 -11.58
CA SER A 123 -6.12 5.63 -11.51
C SER A 123 -6.64 7.06 -11.48
N GLY A 124 -5.80 8.02 -11.08
CA GLY A 124 -6.13 9.44 -11.05
C GLY A 124 -7.04 9.86 -9.88
N PRO A 125 -7.32 11.16 -9.76
CA PRO A 125 -8.24 11.68 -8.76
C PRO A 125 -9.66 11.13 -8.96
N THR A 126 -10.41 10.99 -7.86
CA THR A 126 -11.79 10.48 -7.88
C THR A 126 -12.81 11.61 -7.88
N THR A 127 -13.96 11.35 -8.49
CA THR A 127 -15.12 12.25 -8.51
C THR A 127 -16.12 11.96 -7.40
N ARG A 128 -15.97 10.81 -6.73
CA ARG A 128 -16.89 10.28 -5.69
C ARG A 128 -16.08 9.69 -4.54
N PRO A 129 -16.70 9.48 -3.36
CA PRO A 129 -16.05 8.77 -2.26
C PRO A 129 -15.67 7.34 -2.61
N TRP A 130 -14.44 6.93 -2.21
CA TRP A 130 -13.89 5.59 -2.43
C TRP A 130 -13.34 4.99 -1.14
N GLY A 131 -14.23 4.61 -0.23
CA GLY A 131 -13.86 3.85 0.96
C GLY A 131 -13.60 2.37 0.64
N VAL A 132 -13.02 1.67 1.60
CA VAL A 132 -12.57 0.26 1.51
C VAL A 132 -13.63 -0.66 0.88
N ARG A 133 -14.89 -0.59 1.33
CA ARG A 133 -15.96 -1.45 0.80
C ARG A 133 -16.20 -1.23 -0.70
N ARG A 134 -16.25 0.02 -1.13
CA ARG A 134 -16.47 0.34 -2.54
C ARG A 134 -15.30 -0.10 -3.42
N VAL A 135 -14.06 0.02 -2.91
CA VAL A 135 -12.88 -0.54 -3.58
C VAL A 135 -13.03 -2.05 -3.72
N ALA A 136 -13.44 -2.75 -2.67
CA ALA A 136 -13.67 -4.18 -2.69
C ALA A 136 -14.74 -4.62 -3.72
N GLU A 137 -15.85 -3.91 -3.77
CA GLU A 137 -16.90 -4.13 -4.79
C GLU A 137 -16.35 -3.93 -6.22
N ALA A 138 -15.52 -2.92 -6.42
CA ALA A 138 -14.87 -2.67 -7.70
C ALA A 138 -13.86 -3.78 -8.06
N TRP A 139 -13.14 -4.34 -7.08
CA TRP A 139 -12.23 -5.45 -7.31
C TRP A 139 -12.98 -6.74 -7.67
N ALA A 140 -14.12 -7.02 -7.04
CA ALA A 140 -14.98 -8.14 -7.41
C ALA A 140 -15.47 -8.00 -8.87
N GLU A 141 -15.89 -6.80 -9.27
CA GLU A 141 -16.28 -6.51 -10.65
C GLU A 141 -15.10 -6.62 -11.61
N LEU A 142 -13.92 -6.09 -11.25
CA LEU A 142 -12.70 -6.20 -12.08
C LEU A 142 -12.34 -7.66 -12.34
N MET A 143 -12.28 -8.49 -11.29
CA MET A 143 -11.95 -9.90 -11.42
C MET A 143 -12.99 -10.67 -12.26
N SER A 144 -14.28 -10.34 -12.12
CA SER A 144 -15.35 -10.89 -12.96
C SER A 144 -15.17 -10.49 -14.44
N ARG A 145 -14.87 -9.22 -14.74
CA ARG A 145 -14.60 -8.74 -16.11
C ARG A 145 -13.39 -9.42 -16.76
N LEU A 146 -12.38 -9.78 -15.93
CA LEU A 146 -11.20 -10.51 -16.38
C LEU A 146 -11.46 -12.01 -16.57
N GLY A 147 -12.66 -12.50 -16.22
CA GLY A 147 -13.05 -13.90 -16.38
C GLY A 147 -12.52 -14.82 -15.26
N TYR A 148 -12.23 -14.29 -14.08
CA TYR A 148 -11.73 -15.02 -12.94
C TYR A 148 -12.85 -15.32 -11.92
N PRO A 149 -13.49 -16.50 -11.98
CA PRO A 149 -14.56 -16.87 -11.06
C PRO A 149 -14.05 -17.20 -9.65
N ARG A 150 -12.77 -17.57 -9.52
CA ARG A 150 -12.11 -17.88 -8.24
C ARG A 150 -10.72 -17.28 -8.21
N TYR A 151 -10.37 -16.63 -7.11
CA TYR A 151 -9.08 -15.92 -6.97
C TYR A 151 -8.68 -15.76 -5.50
N GLY A 152 -7.36 -15.58 -5.27
CA GLY A 152 -6.82 -15.14 -3.98
C GLY A 152 -6.78 -13.62 -3.88
N ALA A 153 -6.79 -13.09 -2.67
CA ALA A 153 -6.59 -11.68 -2.39
C ALA A 153 -5.44 -11.46 -1.41
N GLN A 154 -4.55 -10.53 -1.73
CA GLN A 154 -3.44 -10.12 -0.88
C GLN A 154 -3.51 -8.61 -0.62
N GLY A 155 -3.15 -8.18 0.60
CA GLY A 155 -3.06 -6.75 0.92
C GLY A 155 -2.33 -6.45 2.22
N GLY A 156 -1.70 -5.27 2.24
CA GLY A 156 -1.14 -4.62 3.41
C GLY A 156 -1.82 -3.28 3.64
N ASP A 157 -1.66 -2.66 4.80
CA ASP A 157 -2.23 -1.35 5.14
C ASP A 157 -3.74 -1.26 4.77
N TRP A 158 -4.17 -0.24 4.00
CA TRP A 158 -5.55 -0.14 3.46
C TRP A 158 -5.91 -1.31 2.56
N GLY A 159 -4.93 -1.87 1.82
CA GLY A 159 -5.13 -3.07 1.02
C GLY A 159 -5.55 -4.27 1.84
N SER A 160 -5.15 -4.35 3.13
CA SER A 160 -5.63 -5.42 4.03
C SER A 160 -7.13 -5.29 4.30
N GLY A 161 -7.59 -4.07 4.55
CA GLY A 161 -9.02 -3.78 4.69
C GLY A 161 -9.81 -4.11 3.43
N VAL A 162 -9.28 -3.72 2.26
CA VAL A 162 -9.89 -4.01 0.96
C VAL A 162 -9.96 -5.52 0.70
N SER A 163 -8.89 -6.28 0.95
CA SER A 163 -8.85 -7.73 0.73
C SER A 163 -9.84 -8.48 1.64
N ARG A 164 -9.98 -8.04 2.90
CA ARG A 164 -11.00 -8.58 3.83
C ARG A 164 -12.42 -8.24 3.38
N ALA A 165 -12.67 -6.99 3.01
CA ALA A 165 -13.97 -6.56 2.49
C ALA A 165 -14.30 -7.28 1.16
N LEU A 166 -13.32 -7.54 0.29
CA LEU A 166 -13.50 -8.30 -0.94
C LEU A 166 -13.99 -9.74 -0.64
N ALA A 167 -13.40 -10.38 0.37
CA ALA A 167 -13.86 -11.69 0.81
C ALA A 167 -15.26 -11.65 1.45
N ALA A 168 -15.68 -10.52 2.02
CA ALA A 168 -17.03 -10.36 2.55
C ALA A 168 -18.07 -10.09 1.44
N VAL A 169 -17.71 -9.36 0.38
CA VAL A 169 -18.63 -9.05 -0.74
C VAL A 169 -18.70 -10.15 -1.79
N ALA A 170 -17.65 -10.97 -1.92
CA ALA A 170 -17.56 -12.03 -2.92
C ALA A 170 -17.05 -13.36 -2.31
N PRO A 171 -17.70 -13.90 -1.24
CA PRO A 171 -17.18 -15.03 -0.48
C PRO A 171 -17.08 -16.33 -1.31
N GLU A 172 -17.90 -16.48 -2.35
CA GLU A 172 -17.88 -17.65 -3.23
C GLU A 172 -16.72 -17.61 -4.25
N ASN A 173 -16.15 -16.39 -4.49
CA ASN A 173 -15.10 -16.17 -5.48
C ASN A 173 -13.70 -16.13 -4.82
N VAL A 174 -13.60 -15.59 -3.60
CA VAL A 174 -12.32 -15.45 -2.87
C VAL A 174 -11.98 -16.77 -2.18
N VAL A 175 -10.92 -17.41 -2.62
CA VAL A 175 -10.48 -18.72 -2.07
C VAL A 175 -9.69 -18.59 -0.77
N GLY A 176 -9.14 -17.41 -0.51
CA GLY A 176 -8.37 -17.06 0.68
C GLY A 176 -7.88 -15.62 0.62
N VAL A 177 -7.51 -15.10 1.78
CA VAL A 177 -6.93 -13.76 1.95
C VAL A 177 -5.58 -13.87 2.64
N HIS A 178 -4.54 -13.26 2.06
CA HIS A 178 -3.24 -13.14 2.69
C HIS A 178 -2.98 -11.69 3.09
N LEU A 179 -2.55 -11.46 4.32
CA LEU A 179 -2.32 -10.12 4.86
C LEU A 179 -0.93 -10.00 5.48
N ASN A 180 -0.24 -8.90 5.21
CA ASN A 180 0.96 -8.49 5.94
C ASN A 180 0.67 -7.33 6.93
N TYR A 181 -0.59 -6.98 7.13
CA TYR A 181 -1.04 -5.97 8.10
C TYR A 181 -2.43 -6.36 8.61
N LEU A 182 -2.54 -6.70 9.90
CA LEU A 182 -3.82 -7.04 10.51
C LEU A 182 -3.92 -6.44 11.92
N PRO A 183 -4.60 -5.30 12.09
CA PRO A 183 -4.93 -4.80 13.42
C PRO A 183 -5.80 -5.80 14.20
N THR A 184 -5.33 -6.17 15.38
CA THR A 184 -6.01 -7.11 16.27
C THR A 184 -6.39 -6.42 17.59
N PRO A 185 -7.41 -5.54 17.58
CA PRO A 185 -7.84 -4.86 18.78
C PRO A 185 -8.43 -5.87 19.80
N GLY A 186 -8.04 -5.73 21.06
CA GLY A 186 -8.49 -6.60 22.13
C GLY A 186 -7.98 -6.18 23.49
N SER A 187 -8.34 -6.97 24.53
CA SER A 187 -7.81 -6.83 25.89
C SER A 187 -6.49 -7.59 26.03
N PRO A 188 -5.58 -7.16 26.91
CA PRO A 188 -4.42 -7.95 27.29
C PRO A 188 -4.79 -9.19 28.12
N ASP A 189 -6.05 -9.28 28.59
CA ASP A 189 -6.51 -10.37 29.45
C ASP A 189 -6.45 -11.73 28.74
N GLY A 190 -5.81 -12.70 29.37
CA GLY A 190 -5.65 -14.05 28.83
C GLY A 190 -4.54 -14.18 27.75
N LEU A 191 -3.85 -13.08 27.38
CA LEU A 191 -2.69 -13.15 26.51
C LEU A 191 -1.43 -13.56 27.26
N GLY A 192 -0.56 -14.32 26.59
CA GLY A 192 0.79 -14.61 27.10
C GLY A 192 1.66 -13.34 27.16
N PRO A 193 2.77 -13.36 27.93
CA PRO A 193 3.63 -12.17 28.11
C PRO A 193 4.12 -11.54 26.80
N ALA A 194 4.51 -12.34 25.81
CA ALA A 194 4.98 -11.86 24.51
C ALA A 194 3.89 -11.11 23.75
N ASP A 195 2.65 -11.60 23.75
CA ASP A 195 1.52 -10.97 23.08
C ASP A 195 1.05 -9.70 23.81
N GLN A 196 1.16 -9.68 25.15
CA GLN A 196 0.92 -8.46 25.92
C GLN A 196 1.95 -7.37 25.59
N GLU A 197 3.21 -7.73 25.39
CA GLU A 197 4.25 -6.79 24.96
C GLU A 197 4.01 -6.30 23.56
N ARG A 198 3.64 -7.16 22.60
CA ARG A 198 3.22 -6.78 21.24
C ARG A 198 2.05 -5.80 21.24
N LEU A 199 1.03 -6.08 22.04
CA LEU A 199 -0.12 -5.18 22.19
C LEU A 199 0.31 -3.81 22.71
N ALA A 200 1.13 -3.79 23.77
CA ALA A 200 1.65 -2.56 24.34
C ALA A 200 2.54 -1.78 23.35
N LYS A 201 3.38 -2.47 22.57
CA LYS A 201 4.18 -1.86 21.48
C LYS A 201 3.27 -1.22 20.42
N THR A 202 2.27 -1.96 19.91
CA THR A 202 1.31 -1.45 18.94
C THR A 202 0.57 -0.23 19.46
N MET A 203 0.12 -0.24 20.71
CA MET A 203 -0.57 0.92 21.33
C MET A 203 0.35 2.14 21.45
N ARG A 204 1.61 1.95 21.85
CA ARG A 204 2.59 3.05 21.92
C ARG A 204 2.90 3.63 20.52
N LEU A 205 3.09 2.78 19.53
CA LEU A 205 3.36 3.21 18.16
C LEU A 205 2.15 3.93 17.54
N ALA A 206 0.95 3.40 17.76
CA ALA A 206 -0.30 4.01 17.30
C ALA A 206 -0.49 5.42 17.87
N ALA A 207 -0.21 5.62 19.17
CA ALA A 207 -0.34 6.91 19.82
C ALA A 207 0.58 7.99 19.20
N ASN A 208 1.74 7.60 18.65
CA ASN A 208 2.76 8.54 18.18
C ASN A 208 2.86 8.60 16.63
N ARG A 209 2.35 7.60 15.91
CA ARG A 209 2.62 7.47 14.46
C ARG A 209 1.39 7.65 13.56
N HIS A 210 0.23 8.02 14.13
CA HIS A 210 -1.00 8.20 13.34
C HIS A 210 -1.61 9.61 13.34
N PRO A 211 -0.85 10.73 13.56
CA PRO A 211 -1.42 12.08 13.49
C PRO A 211 -2.08 12.38 12.14
N HIS A 212 -1.52 11.82 11.04
CA HIS A 212 -2.09 11.95 9.71
C HIS A 212 -3.48 11.31 9.60
N GLN A 213 -3.75 10.20 10.29
CA GLN A 213 -5.07 9.56 10.28
C GLN A 213 -6.11 10.46 10.94
N ILE A 214 -5.76 11.11 12.07
CA ILE A 214 -6.65 12.07 12.73
C ILE A 214 -6.94 13.25 11.80
N LEU A 215 -5.90 13.81 11.16
CA LEU A 215 -6.01 14.89 10.21
C LEU A 215 -6.89 14.51 9.00
N PHE A 216 -6.64 13.36 8.40
CA PHE A 216 -7.35 12.90 7.21
C PHE A 216 -8.78 12.43 7.52
N ALA A 217 -9.03 11.86 8.70
CA ALA A 217 -10.38 11.52 9.12
C ALA A 217 -11.24 12.79 9.33
N ALA A 218 -10.64 13.86 9.83
CA ALA A 218 -11.34 15.12 10.08
C ALA A 218 -11.48 15.98 8.80
N THR A 219 -10.35 16.39 8.22
CA THR A 219 -10.27 17.43 7.17
C THR A 219 -9.26 17.10 6.06
N PRO A 220 -9.42 15.99 5.30
CA PRO A 220 -8.42 15.55 4.31
C PRO A 220 -8.18 16.57 3.20
N GLN A 221 -9.17 17.41 2.89
CA GLN A 221 -9.04 18.42 1.84
C GLN A 221 -8.09 19.56 2.24
N THR A 222 -7.98 19.88 3.54
CA THR A 222 -7.12 21.01 3.99
C THR A 222 -5.64 20.78 3.67
N PRO A 223 -5.00 19.65 4.06
CA PRO A 223 -3.61 19.39 3.68
C PRO A 223 -3.44 19.12 2.18
N ALA A 224 -4.47 18.70 1.46
CA ALA A 224 -4.39 18.41 0.03
C ALA A 224 -3.91 19.60 -0.81
N TYR A 225 -4.27 20.84 -0.44
CA TYR A 225 -3.78 22.04 -1.13
C TYR A 225 -2.25 22.16 -1.07
N ALA A 226 -1.65 21.89 0.08
CA ALA A 226 -0.19 21.93 0.24
C ALA A 226 0.49 20.72 -0.42
N LEU A 227 -0.08 19.52 -0.23
CA LEU A 227 0.49 18.27 -0.76
C LEU A 227 0.44 18.19 -2.29
N ASN A 228 -0.54 18.80 -2.93
CA ASN A 228 -0.64 18.86 -4.39
C ASN A 228 0.14 20.04 -5.01
N ASP A 229 0.61 21.00 -4.22
CA ASP A 229 1.29 22.19 -4.73
C ASP A 229 2.79 22.24 -4.42
N SER A 230 3.24 21.57 -3.35
CA SER A 230 4.64 21.51 -2.97
C SER A 230 5.20 20.09 -3.10
N PRO A 231 6.08 19.82 -4.09
CA PRO A 231 6.69 18.48 -4.20
C PRO A 231 7.60 18.20 -3.00
N ALA A 232 8.31 19.19 -2.48
CA ALA A 232 9.11 19.04 -1.26
C ALA A 232 8.26 18.77 -0.02
N GLY A 233 7.09 19.43 0.10
CA GLY A 233 6.12 19.18 1.17
C GLY A 233 5.51 17.79 1.08
N LEU A 234 5.15 17.34 -0.12
CA LEU A 234 4.67 15.97 -0.36
C LEU A 234 5.75 14.94 -0.01
N LEU A 235 6.99 15.18 -0.49
CA LEU A 235 8.13 14.32 -0.21
C LEU A 235 8.40 14.18 1.28
N ALA A 236 8.37 15.28 2.02
CA ALA A 236 8.54 15.26 3.47
C ALA A 236 7.42 14.47 4.15
N PHE A 237 6.18 14.73 3.76
CA PHE A 237 5.00 14.11 4.38
C PHE A 237 4.90 12.60 4.14
N LEU A 238 5.19 12.13 2.93
CA LEU A 238 5.17 10.70 2.60
C LEU A 238 6.48 10.01 2.97
N GLY A 239 7.63 10.64 2.71
CA GLY A 239 8.96 10.11 3.01
C GLY A 239 9.14 9.79 4.49
N GLU A 240 8.60 10.62 5.38
CA GLU A 240 8.56 10.33 6.82
C GLU A 240 7.93 8.97 7.11
N LYS A 241 6.87 8.57 6.38
CA LYS A 241 6.19 7.31 6.64
C LYS A 241 7.01 6.12 6.15
N PHE A 242 7.71 6.27 5.03
CA PHE A 242 8.63 5.23 4.56
C PHE A 242 9.81 5.03 5.52
N ASP A 243 10.37 6.12 6.07
CA ASP A 243 11.46 6.02 7.04
C ASP A 243 10.97 5.48 8.40
N ASP A 244 9.80 5.92 8.88
CA ASP A 244 9.29 5.61 10.22
C ASP A 244 8.67 4.21 10.35
N TRP A 245 8.09 3.69 9.26
CA TRP A 245 7.32 2.45 9.31
C TRP A 245 8.09 1.24 8.76
N ALA A 246 9.20 1.48 8.07
CA ALA A 246 10.11 0.42 7.67
C ALA A 246 10.91 -0.12 8.87
N ASP A 247 11.36 -1.36 8.75
CA ASP A 247 12.36 -1.91 9.66
C ASP A 247 13.72 -1.23 9.37
N PRO A 248 14.37 -0.60 10.37
CA PRO A 248 15.70 -0.02 10.16
C PRO A 248 16.76 -0.99 9.64
N ALA A 249 16.57 -2.30 9.84
CA ALA A 249 17.46 -3.33 9.30
C ALA A 249 17.23 -3.63 7.81
N THR A 250 16.05 -3.26 7.29
CA THR A 250 15.65 -3.44 5.88
C THR A 250 14.97 -2.17 5.36
N PRO A 251 15.67 -1.02 5.32
CA PRO A 251 15.06 0.23 4.93
C PRO A 251 14.56 0.19 3.48
N VAL A 252 13.46 0.90 3.21
CA VAL A 252 12.98 1.06 1.83
C VAL A 252 14.00 1.88 1.03
N PRO A 253 14.45 1.41 -0.15
CA PRO A 253 15.39 2.15 -0.98
C PRO A 253 14.86 3.53 -1.40
N ASP A 254 15.72 4.55 -1.41
CA ASP A 254 15.34 5.92 -1.78
C ASP A 254 14.71 6.01 -3.17
N ASP A 255 15.15 5.20 -4.13
CA ASP A 255 14.52 5.09 -5.47
C ASP A 255 13.05 4.68 -5.36
N ARG A 256 12.72 3.72 -4.49
CA ARG A 256 11.33 3.26 -4.30
C ARG A 256 10.49 4.27 -3.53
N ILE A 257 11.08 5.00 -2.57
CA ILE A 257 10.42 6.13 -1.89
C ILE A 257 10.07 7.21 -2.92
N VAL A 258 11.07 7.67 -3.69
CA VAL A 258 10.88 8.69 -4.71
C VAL A 258 9.89 8.26 -5.77
N ALA A 259 9.95 7.02 -6.26
CA ALA A 259 8.99 6.50 -7.23
C ALA A 259 7.55 6.55 -6.71
N ASN A 260 7.28 6.13 -5.46
CA ASN A 260 5.95 6.22 -4.84
C ASN A 260 5.47 7.67 -4.70
N VAL A 261 6.33 8.57 -4.21
CA VAL A 261 6.00 10.00 -4.09
C VAL A 261 5.75 10.64 -5.47
N ALA A 262 6.57 10.29 -6.47
CA ALA A 262 6.39 10.76 -7.85
C ALA A 262 5.06 10.30 -8.45
N HIS A 263 4.58 9.10 -8.15
CA HIS A 263 3.25 8.66 -8.56
C HIS A 263 2.15 9.57 -8.00
N HIS A 264 2.21 9.92 -6.70
CA HIS A 264 1.23 10.86 -6.14
C HIS A 264 1.32 12.25 -6.77
N TRP A 265 2.54 12.74 -7.02
CA TRP A 265 2.76 14.05 -7.62
C TRP A 265 2.29 14.12 -9.08
N LEU A 266 2.84 13.27 -9.94
CA LEU A 266 2.64 13.31 -11.38
C LEU A 266 1.20 12.97 -11.81
N PHE A 267 0.51 12.14 -11.03
CA PHE A 267 -0.91 11.84 -11.23
C PHE A 267 -1.85 12.71 -10.40
N ARG A 268 -1.32 13.68 -9.62
CA ARG A 268 -2.08 14.64 -8.80
C ARG A 268 -3.02 13.96 -7.81
N THR A 269 -2.56 12.89 -7.17
CA THR A 269 -3.40 12.03 -6.33
C THR A 269 -3.12 12.13 -4.83
N ALA A 270 -2.20 13.00 -4.39
CA ALA A 270 -1.91 13.16 -2.97
C ALA A 270 -3.17 13.50 -2.13
N GLY A 271 -3.99 14.42 -2.62
CA GLY A 271 -5.24 14.81 -1.94
C GLY A 271 -6.34 13.74 -2.01
N SER A 272 -6.51 13.07 -3.16
CA SER A 272 -7.52 12.02 -3.31
C SER A 272 -7.17 10.77 -2.50
N ALA A 273 -5.89 10.39 -2.47
CA ALA A 273 -5.42 9.24 -1.69
C ALA A 273 -5.66 9.43 -0.19
N ALA A 274 -5.47 10.64 0.34
CA ALA A 274 -5.72 10.96 1.75
C ALA A 274 -7.19 10.75 2.17
N ARG A 275 -8.13 10.84 1.23
CA ARG A 275 -9.57 10.72 1.52
C ARG A 275 -10.01 9.31 1.91
N ILE A 276 -9.25 8.26 1.57
CA ILE A 276 -9.58 6.89 1.94
C ILE A 276 -9.81 6.74 3.45
N VAL A 277 -9.07 7.49 4.27
CA VAL A 277 -9.21 7.49 5.74
C VAL A 277 -10.61 7.94 6.17
N LYS A 278 -11.11 9.03 5.58
CA LYS A 278 -12.44 9.59 5.91
C LYS A 278 -13.59 8.79 5.31
N GLU A 279 -13.36 8.23 4.14
CA GLU A 279 -14.39 7.59 3.33
C GLU A 279 -14.60 6.11 3.67
N SER A 280 -13.67 5.52 4.46
CA SER A 280 -13.76 4.14 4.90
C SER A 280 -14.61 3.98 6.15
N GLY A 281 -15.43 2.92 6.16
CA GLY A 281 -16.16 2.46 7.34
C GLY A 281 -15.32 1.55 8.24
N PRO A 282 -15.92 0.96 9.27
CA PRO A 282 -15.26 -0.02 10.12
C PRO A 282 -14.80 -1.24 9.28
N PRO A 283 -13.72 -1.90 9.70
CA PRO A 283 -13.21 -3.07 8.99
C PRO A 283 -14.24 -4.21 8.97
N GLU A 284 -14.38 -4.85 7.81
CA GLU A 284 -15.23 -6.02 7.62
C GLU A 284 -14.40 -7.29 7.85
N GLY A 285 -14.98 -8.28 8.51
CA GLY A 285 -14.42 -9.62 8.63
C GLY A 285 -15.02 -10.58 7.61
N SER A 286 -14.35 -11.67 7.36
CA SER A 286 -14.87 -12.73 6.51
C SER A 286 -14.52 -14.11 7.10
N ARG A 287 -15.18 -15.17 6.60
CA ARG A 287 -14.90 -16.54 7.04
C ARG A 287 -14.05 -17.34 6.05
N VAL A 288 -13.58 -16.71 4.98
CA VAL A 288 -12.65 -17.37 4.07
C VAL A 288 -11.32 -17.64 4.79
N PRO A 289 -10.54 -18.65 4.34
CA PRO A 289 -9.20 -18.90 4.89
C PRO A 289 -8.34 -17.64 4.92
N LEU A 290 -7.73 -17.35 6.07
CA LEU A 290 -6.86 -16.18 6.28
C LEU A 290 -5.43 -16.61 6.56
N GLY A 291 -4.48 -16.08 5.79
CA GLY A 291 -3.05 -16.10 6.06
C GLY A 291 -2.58 -14.75 6.59
N VAL A 292 -1.69 -14.76 7.58
CA VAL A 292 -1.10 -13.55 8.16
C VAL A 292 0.41 -13.67 8.23
N ALA A 293 1.10 -12.72 7.60
CA ALA A 293 2.52 -12.47 7.79
C ALA A 293 2.71 -11.36 8.82
N VAL A 294 3.44 -11.62 9.90
CA VAL A 294 3.74 -10.66 10.96
C VAL A 294 5.19 -10.20 10.82
N LEU A 295 5.38 -8.90 10.64
CA LEU A 295 6.71 -8.32 10.48
C LEU A 295 7.13 -7.60 11.77
N PRO A 296 8.35 -7.82 12.27
CA PRO A 296 8.77 -7.33 13.59
C PRO A 296 8.94 -5.79 13.63
N GLY A 297 9.24 -5.18 12.47
CA GLY A 297 9.40 -3.73 12.32
C GLY A 297 8.09 -2.96 12.08
N ASP A 298 6.99 -3.65 11.75
CA ASP A 298 5.72 -2.98 11.42
C ASP A 298 5.16 -2.18 12.61
N ILE A 299 4.43 -1.13 12.28
CA ILE A 299 3.69 -0.26 13.22
C ILE A 299 2.53 -0.98 13.91
N VAL A 300 2.02 -2.05 13.32
CA VAL A 300 1.02 -2.95 13.91
C VAL A 300 1.61 -4.33 14.09
N GLN A 301 1.59 -4.79 15.33
CA GLN A 301 1.97 -6.15 15.68
C GLN A 301 0.71 -7.00 15.82
N SER A 302 0.42 -7.80 14.78
CA SER A 302 -0.73 -8.72 14.82
C SER A 302 -0.56 -9.77 15.93
N ILE A 303 -1.66 -10.10 16.62
CA ILE A 303 -1.68 -11.01 17.76
C ILE A 303 -2.58 -12.18 17.40
N ARG A 304 -1.97 -13.35 17.24
CA ARG A 304 -2.65 -14.55 16.74
C ARG A 304 -3.89 -14.95 17.57
N PRO A 305 -3.86 -15.05 18.91
CA PRO A 305 -5.05 -15.37 19.69
C PRO A 305 -6.22 -14.40 19.51
N LEU A 306 -5.93 -13.11 19.27
CA LEU A 306 -6.97 -12.11 19.00
C LEU A 306 -7.50 -12.19 17.57
N ALA A 307 -6.64 -12.51 16.61
CA ALA A 307 -7.03 -12.73 15.23
C ALA A 307 -7.98 -13.93 15.09
N GLU A 308 -7.64 -15.08 15.70
CA GLU A 308 -8.41 -16.33 15.67
C GLU A 308 -9.83 -16.20 16.30
N GLN A 309 -10.05 -15.20 17.15
CA GLN A 309 -11.39 -14.93 17.69
C GLN A 309 -12.36 -14.36 16.65
N ARG A 310 -11.85 -13.77 15.57
CA ARG A 310 -12.62 -12.98 14.61
C ARG A 310 -12.53 -13.49 13.18
N GLU A 311 -11.43 -14.17 12.86
CA GLU A 311 -11.06 -14.57 11.49
C GLU A 311 -10.78 -16.08 11.45
N ASN A 312 -10.92 -16.68 10.27
CA ASN A 312 -10.54 -18.07 10.01
C ASN A 312 -9.05 -18.18 9.68
N VAL A 313 -8.19 -18.02 10.68
CA VAL A 313 -6.74 -18.04 10.51
C VAL A 313 -6.26 -19.47 10.28
N VAL A 314 -5.73 -19.75 9.09
CA VAL A 314 -5.21 -21.08 8.69
C VAL A 314 -3.71 -21.07 8.40
N HIS A 315 -3.12 -19.87 8.29
CA HIS A 315 -1.69 -19.68 8.05
C HIS A 315 -1.20 -18.48 8.88
N TRP A 316 -0.04 -18.65 9.52
CA TRP A 316 0.55 -17.61 10.36
C TRP A 316 2.06 -17.72 10.30
N THR A 317 2.72 -16.69 9.81
CA THR A 317 4.17 -16.63 9.71
C THR A 317 4.70 -15.39 10.41
N GLU A 318 5.66 -15.58 11.30
CA GLU A 318 6.42 -14.46 11.90
C GLU A 318 7.73 -14.31 11.15
N PHE A 319 7.91 -13.18 10.47
CA PHE A 319 9.12 -12.92 9.72
C PHE A 319 10.27 -12.54 10.66
N PRO A 320 11.53 -12.88 10.30
CA PRO A 320 12.69 -12.54 11.13
C PRO A 320 13.11 -11.06 10.98
N ARG A 321 12.65 -10.36 9.93
CA ARG A 321 12.95 -8.98 9.58
C ARG A 321 11.85 -8.39 8.72
N GLY A 322 11.90 -7.08 8.49
CA GLY A 322 10.95 -6.33 7.68
C GLY A 322 9.96 -5.54 8.51
N GLY A 323 9.41 -4.51 7.93
CA GLY A 323 8.45 -3.58 8.51
C GLY A 323 7.18 -3.48 7.69
N HIS A 324 6.60 -2.29 7.64
CA HIS A 324 5.27 -2.04 7.07
C HIS A 324 5.19 -2.34 5.57
N PHE A 325 6.25 -2.05 4.83
CA PHE A 325 6.29 -2.17 3.37
C PHE A 325 6.91 -3.51 2.94
N ALA A 326 6.31 -4.61 3.38
CA ALA A 326 6.84 -5.97 3.26
C ALA A 326 7.36 -6.32 1.86
N ALA A 327 6.64 -5.95 0.80
CA ALA A 327 7.01 -6.23 -0.58
C ALA A 327 8.23 -5.40 -1.07
N LEU A 328 8.53 -4.25 -0.43
CA LEU A 328 9.71 -3.42 -0.71
C LEU A 328 10.90 -3.79 0.17
N GLU A 329 10.64 -4.15 1.42
CA GLU A 329 11.67 -4.38 2.42
C GLU A 329 12.24 -5.80 2.37
N VAL A 330 11.37 -6.79 2.16
CA VAL A 330 11.70 -8.22 2.20
C VAL A 330 10.95 -9.00 1.10
N PRO A 331 11.14 -8.62 -0.19
CA PRO A 331 10.38 -9.20 -1.31
C PRO A 331 10.51 -10.71 -1.42
N ASP A 332 11.66 -11.26 -1.04
CA ASP A 332 11.93 -12.69 -0.99
C ASP A 332 11.03 -13.43 0.00
N LEU A 333 10.95 -12.95 1.23
CA LEU A 333 10.11 -13.54 2.28
C LEU A 333 8.62 -13.35 1.96
N PHE A 334 8.26 -12.16 1.48
CA PHE A 334 6.89 -11.85 1.10
C PHE A 334 6.37 -12.79 0.00
N ALA A 335 7.12 -12.93 -1.10
CA ALA A 335 6.71 -13.79 -2.21
C ALA A 335 6.64 -15.28 -1.80
N ALA A 336 7.60 -15.74 -0.99
CA ALA A 336 7.61 -17.11 -0.47
C ALA A 336 6.39 -17.41 0.41
N ASP A 337 6.02 -16.49 1.32
CA ASP A 337 4.89 -16.70 2.23
C ASP A 337 3.53 -16.66 1.51
N VAL A 338 3.35 -15.72 0.58
CA VAL A 338 2.17 -15.66 -0.30
C VAL A 338 2.04 -16.98 -1.09
N THR A 339 3.15 -17.47 -1.66
CA THR A 339 3.15 -18.75 -2.40
C THR A 339 2.84 -19.92 -1.49
N ALA A 340 3.40 -19.98 -0.28
CA ALA A 340 3.13 -21.05 0.68
C ALA A 340 1.67 -21.08 1.14
N PHE A 341 1.02 -19.93 1.25
CA PHE A 341 -0.38 -19.84 1.64
C PHE A 341 -1.33 -20.30 0.53
N PHE A 342 -1.16 -19.83 -0.70
CA PHE A 342 -2.06 -20.13 -1.81
C PHE A 342 -1.70 -21.41 -2.58
N GLY A 343 -0.48 -21.90 -2.47
CA GLY A 343 0.01 -23.12 -3.14
C GLY A 343 -0.40 -24.44 -2.45
N ARG A 344 -1.32 -24.39 -1.47
CA ARG A 344 -1.81 -25.56 -0.71
C ARG A 344 -2.97 -26.24 -1.38
#